data_c29cbe4dffa56aef0a7bb67ca72a21e7
#
_entry.id   c29cbe4dffa56aef0a7bb67ca72a21e7
#
_cell.length_a   1.000
_cell.length_b   1.000
_cell.length_c   1.000
_cell.angle_alpha   90.00
_cell.angle_beta   90.00
_cell.angle_gamma   90.00
#
_symmetry.space_group_name_H-M   'P 1'
#
loop_
_entity.id
_entity.type
_entity.pdbx_description
1 polymer ?
#
loop_
_entity_poly.entity_id
_entity_poly.type
_entity_poly.pdbx_seq_one_letter_code
_entity_poly.pdbx_strand_id
1 'polypeptide(L)'
;PITIIERLCASIPSLTQPTKHSPHLQHDWTRGKGGKGLGKGGAKRHRKILRDNIQGITKPAIRRLARRGGVKRISAMIYEETRGVLKSFLEGVIRDAVTYTEHAKRKTVTSLDVVYALKRQGRTLYGFGG
;
A
#
# COMPACT_ATOMS: atom_id res chain seq x y z
N PRO A 1 -31.51 9.99 -6.64
CA PRO A 1 -31.71 8.85 -5.78
C PRO A 1 -30.33 8.42 -5.26
N ILE A 2 -30.12 8.70 -3.98
CA ILE A 2 -28.88 8.33 -3.26
C ILE A 2 -28.86 6.80 -3.20
N THR A 3 -27.84 6.20 -3.78
CA THR A 3 -27.66 4.75 -3.80
C THR A 3 -27.53 4.20 -2.38
N ILE A 4 -28.00 2.96 -2.17
CA ILE A 4 -27.94 2.24 -0.87
C ILE A 4 -26.54 2.27 -0.27
N ILE A 5 -25.51 2.31 -1.12
CA ILE A 5 -24.08 2.41 -0.75
C ILE A 5 -23.76 3.76 -0.09
N GLU A 6 -24.34 4.86 -0.54
CA GLU A 6 -24.13 6.18 0.06
C GLU A 6 -24.79 6.30 1.44
N ARG A 7 -25.94 5.64 1.65
CA ARG A 7 -26.58 5.55 2.97
C ARG A 7 -25.79 4.71 3.95
N LEU A 8 -25.17 3.61 3.50
CA LEU A 8 -24.30 2.78 4.33
C LEU A 8 -23.01 3.49 4.73
N CYS A 9 -22.40 4.29 3.83
CA CYS A 9 -21.23 5.08 4.15
C CYS A 9 -21.51 6.26 5.10
N ALA A 10 -22.72 6.84 5.09
CA ALA A 10 -23.10 7.92 5.99
C ALA A 10 -23.36 7.46 7.43
N SER A 11 -23.57 6.16 7.65
CA SER A 11 -23.85 5.58 8.97
C SER A 11 -22.63 5.05 9.71
N ILE A 12 -21.41 5.19 9.16
CA ILE A 12 -20.19 4.79 9.85
C ILE A 12 -19.72 5.95 10.73
N PRO A 13 -19.83 5.84 12.07
CA PRO A 13 -19.25 6.84 12.94
C PRO A 13 -17.75 6.89 12.70
N SER A 14 -17.23 8.10 12.61
CA SER A 14 -15.79 8.41 12.51
C SER A 14 -15.03 7.68 13.61
N LEU A 15 -14.41 6.55 13.27
CA LEU A 15 -13.47 5.83 14.13
C LEU A 15 -12.11 6.53 14.13
N THR A 16 -12.07 7.71 14.74
CA THR A 16 -10.85 8.34 15.23
C THR A 16 -10.61 7.86 16.66
N GLN A 17 -10.08 6.66 16.82
CA GLN A 17 -9.37 6.25 18.03
C GLN A 17 -8.21 5.34 17.66
N PRO A 18 -6.98 5.65 18.04
CA PRO A 18 -5.86 4.73 17.91
C PRO A 18 -6.01 3.64 18.98
N THR A 19 -6.32 2.42 18.57
CA THR A 19 -6.31 1.28 19.48
C THR A 19 -4.87 0.96 19.85
N LYS A 20 -4.57 1.15 21.13
CA LYS A 20 -3.37 0.69 21.82
C LYS A 20 -3.32 -0.85 21.79
N HIS A 21 -2.12 -1.34 21.49
CA HIS A 21 -1.57 -2.66 21.87
C HIS A 21 -2.34 -3.91 21.45
N SER A 22 -1.79 -4.58 20.44
CA SER A 22 -1.89 -6.04 20.33
C SER A 22 -0.65 -6.70 20.94
N PRO A 23 -0.80 -7.74 21.77
CA PRO A 23 0.33 -8.43 22.35
C PRO A 23 1.08 -9.27 21.31
N HIS A 24 2.36 -9.16 21.39
CA HIS A 24 3.43 -9.91 20.78
C HIS A 24 3.20 -11.43 20.82
N LEU A 25 2.88 -12.05 19.68
CA LEU A 25 3.03 -13.47 19.48
C LEU A 25 4.47 -13.75 19.05
N GLN A 26 5.31 -14.05 20.06
CA GLN A 26 6.61 -14.66 19.85
C GLN A 26 6.42 -16.08 19.30
N HIS A 27 6.69 -16.30 18.03
CA HIS A 27 6.94 -17.62 17.49
C HIS A 27 8.40 -18.00 17.79
N ASP A 28 8.54 -18.84 18.81
CA ASP A 28 9.78 -19.53 19.16
C ASP A 28 10.12 -20.54 18.06
N TRP A 29 11.13 -20.22 17.26
CA TRP A 29 11.75 -21.12 16.32
C TRP A 29 12.93 -21.80 17.01
N THR A 30 12.67 -22.88 17.75
CA THR A 30 13.69 -23.75 18.31
C THR A 30 14.48 -24.44 17.22
N ARG A 31 15.72 -24.02 17.11
CA ARG A 31 16.95 -24.74 16.86
C ARG A 31 16.92 -26.04 16.06
N GLY A 32 17.25 -25.96 14.79
CA GLY A 32 17.93 -27.03 14.07
C GLY A 32 19.44 -26.94 14.32
N LYS A 33 20.04 -27.96 14.94
CA LYS A 33 21.49 -28.15 15.02
C LYS A 33 22.03 -28.43 13.61
N GLY A 34 22.48 -27.42 12.91
CA GLY A 34 23.18 -27.54 11.65
C GLY A 34 24.69 -27.57 11.84
N GLY A 35 25.32 -28.56 11.23
CA GLY A 35 26.71 -28.95 11.34
C GLY A 35 27.73 -27.83 11.05
N LYS A 36 28.87 -27.98 11.69
CA LYS A 36 30.10 -27.20 11.61
C LYS A 36 30.73 -27.33 10.22
N GLY A 37 30.34 -26.46 9.30
CA GLY A 37 31.00 -26.34 7.98
C GLY A 37 32.23 -25.43 8.08
N LEU A 38 33.40 -26.02 7.95
CA LEU A 38 34.66 -25.33 7.72
C LEU A 38 34.68 -24.69 6.32
N GLY A 39 34.06 -23.52 6.18
CA GLY A 39 34.06 -22.73 4.96
C GLY A 39 34.49 -21.31 5.28
N LYS A 40 35.71 -20.93 4.95
CA LYS A 40 36.27 -19.59 4.93
C LYS A 40 35.57 -18.79 3.80
N GLY A 41 34.40 -18.25 4.07
CA GLY A 41 33.63 -17.49 3.10
C GLY A 41 32.38 -16.94 3.75
N GLY A 42 32.54 -16.11 4.77
CA GLY A 42 31.46 -15.35 5.35
C GLY A 42 30.88 -14.40 4.30
N ALA A 43 29.86 -14.83 3.58
CA ALA A 43 29.04 -13.92 2.78
C ALA A 43 28.50 -12.86 3.75
N LYS A 44 29.12 -11.69 3.74
CA LYS A 44 28.70 -10.52 4.51
C LYS A 44 27.32 -10.15 4.00
N ARG A 45 26.30 -10.71 4.64
CA ARG A 45 24.91 -10.44 4.32
C ARG A 45 24.67 -8.97 4.64
N HIS A 46 24.81 -8.12 3.63
CA HIS A 46 24.43 -6.73 3.76
C HIS A 46 22.93 -6.69 4.07
N ARG A 47 22.60 -6.48 5.34
CA ARG A 47 21.25 -6.16 5.76
C ARG A 47 20.86 -4.89 5.00
N LYS A 48 20.08 -5.04 3.94
CA LYS A 48 19.47 -3.90 3.26
C LYS A 48 18.67 -3.15 4.31
N ILE A 49 19.15 -1.97 4.68
CA ILE A 49 18.35 -1.04 5.49
C ILE A 49 17.02 -0.90 4.76
N LEU A 50 15.92 -1.13 5.47
CA LEU A 50 14.57 -0.90 4.97
C LEU A 50 14.45 0.59 4.64
N ARG A 51 14.79 0.93 3.41
CA ARG A 51 14.49 2.24 2.83
C ARG A 51 12.99 2.28 2.64
N ASP A 52 12.40 3.44 2.89
CA ASP A 52 10.99 3.69 2.59
C ASP A 52 10.69 3.14 1.18
N ASN A 53 9.78 2.15 1.09
CA ASN A 53 9.50 1.43 -0.15
C ASN A 53 9.06 2.35 -1.29
N ILE A 54 8.65 3.57 -0.98
CA ILE A 54 8.32 4.60 -1.98
C ILE A 54 9.51 4.91 -2.90
N GLN A 55 10.75 4.72 -2.43
CA GLN A 55 11.96 4.86 -3.23
C GLN A 55 12.09 3.75 -4.31
N GLY A 56 11.30 2.67 -4.19
CA GLY A 56 11.15 1.64 -5.22
C GLY A 56 10.54 2.19 -6.51
N ILE A 57 9.82 3.32 -6.46
CA ILE A 57 9.37 4.05 -7.65
C ILE A 57 10.58 4.80 -8.22
N THR A 58 11.21 4.18 -9.20
CA THR A 58 12.47 4.68 -9.78
C THR A 58 12.26 5.92 -10.65
N LYS A 59 13.31 6.74 -10.79
CA LYS A 59 13.29 7.90 -11.69
C LYS A 59 12.87 7.55 -13.12
N PRO A 60 13.36 6.46 -13.74
CA PRO A 60 12.90 6.03 -15.06
C PRO A 60 11.41 5.69 -15.12
N ALA A 61 10.84 5.12 -14.07
CA ALA A 61 9.40 4.82 -14.00
C ALA A 61 8.58 6.12 -14.03
N ILE A 62 8.97 7.11 -13.22
CA ILE A 62 8.31 8.43 -13.20
C ILE A 62 8.42 9.11 -14.57
N ARG A 63 9.57 9.04 -15.23
CA ARG A 63 9.74 9.58 -16.59
C ARG A 63 8.79 8.91 -17.58
N ARG A 64 8.63 7.60 -17.53
CA ARG A 64 7.69 6.89 -18.42
C ARG A 64 6.26 7.32 -18.19
N LEU A 65 5.83 7.46 -16.93
CA LEU A 65 4.50 7.96 -16.59
C LEU A 65 4.29 9.37 -17.12
N ALA A 66 5.26 10.27 -16.93
CA ALA A 66 5.19 11.63 -17.41
C ALA A 66 5.12 11.71 -18.96
N ARG A 67 5.88 10.86 -19.66
CA ARG A 67 5.82 10.75 -21.13
C ARG A 67 4.43 10.32 -21.61
N ARG A 68 3.81 9.35 -20.92
CA ARG A 68 2.43 8.94 -21.22
C ARG A 68 1.42 10.05 -20.92
N GLY A 69 1.71 10.94 -19.98
CA GLY A 69 0.94 12.14 -19.70
C GLY A 69 1.25 13.32 -20.63
N GLY A 70 2.09 13.13 -21.67
CA GLY A 70 2.43 14.17 -22.66
C GLY A 70 3.52 15.16 -22.22
N VAL A 71 4.17 14.93 -21.09
CA VAL A 71 5.22 15.81 -20.57
C VAL A 71 6.51 15.64 -21.37
N LYS A 72 7.06 16.74 -21.92
CA LYS A 72 8.29 16.73 -22.71
C LYS A 72 9.57 16.78 -21.85
N ARG A 73 9.56 17.54 -20.74
CA ARG A 73 10.73 17.73 -19.86
C ARG A 73 10.31 17.72 -18.40
N ILE A 74 11.14 17.19 -17.52
CA ILE A 74 10.91 17.04 -16.08
C ILE A 74 12.10 17.62 -15.33
N SER A 75 11.83 18.45 -14.31
CA SER A 75 12.83 18.92 -13.35
C SER A 75 13.30 17.80 -12.43
N ALA A 76 14.50 17.94 -11.88
CA ALA A 76 15.04 17.00 -10.91
C ALA A 76 14.20 16.92 -9.59
N MET A 77 13.53 17.99 -9.22
CA MET A 77 12.71 18.06 -8.00
C MET A 77 11.38 17.30 -8.11
N ILE A 78 10.88 17.12 -9.35
CA ILE A 78 9.58 16.44 -9.59
C ILE A 78 9.57 14.98 -9.08
N TYR A 79 10.70 14.32 -9.01
CA TYR A 79 10.75 12.92 -8.60
C TYR A 79 10.29 12.71 -7.14
N GLU A 80 10.74 13.55 -6.22
CA GLU A 80 10.35 13.47 -4.81
C GLU A 80 8.90 13.94 -4.62
N GLU A 81 8.51 15.02 -5.25
CA GLU A 81 7.13 15.50 -5.23
C GLU A 81 6.15 14.44 -5.73
N THR A 82 6.46 13.81 -6.87
CA THR A 82 5.62 12.75 -7.44
C THR A 82 5.51 11.56 -6.49
N ARG A 83 6.60 11.17 -5.82
CA ARG A 83 6.56 10.09 -4.81
C ARG A 83 5.66 10.46 -3.65
N GLY A 84 5.76 11.69 -3.14
CA GLY A 84 4.90 12.18 -2.05
C GLY A 84 3.42 12.14 -2.41
N VAL A 85 3.07 12.63 -3.60
CA VAL A 85 1.69 12.60 -4.11
C VAL A 85 1.18 11.17 -4.27
N LEU A 86 1.99 10.27 -4.86
CA LEU A 86 1.61 8.86 -5.02
C LEU A 86 1.41 8.17 -3.67
N LYS A 87 2.29 8.42 -2.70
CA LYS A 87 2.16 7.88 -1.35
C LYS A 87 0.86 8.31 -0.71
N SER A 88 0.59 9.61 -0.68
CA SER A 88 -0.63 10.18 -0.09
C SER A 88 -1.90 9.63 -0.74
N PHE A 89 -1.92 9.56 -2.09
CA PHE A 89 -3.05 9.02 -2.82
C PHE A 89 -3.30 7.54 -2.51
N LEU A 90 -2.24 6.70 -2.54
CA LEU A 90 -2.35 5.27 -2.28
C LEU A 90 -2.76 4.99 -0.83
N GLU A 91 -2.24 5.75 0.14
CA GLU A 91 -2.64 5.63 1.55
C GLU A 91 -4.13 5.90 1.72
N GLY A 92 -4.68 6.91 1.06
CA GLY A 92 -6.10 7.21 1.08
C GLY A 92 -6.95 6.07 0.48
N VAL A 93 -6.57 5.60 -0.71
CA VAL A 93 -7.29 4.52 -1.40
C VAL A 93 -7.26 3.22 -0.59
N ILE A 94 -6.08 2.84 -0.07
CA ILE A 94 -5.93 1.61 0.71
C ILE A 94 -6.72 1.70 2.02
N ARG A 95 -6.71 2.83 2.70
CA ARG A 95 -7.51 3.04 3.92
C ARG A 95 -9.00 2.82 3.66
N ASP A 96 -9.51 3.40 2.59
CA ASP A 96 -10.91 3.21 2.20
C ASP A 96 -11.20 1.75 1.82
N ALA A 97 -10.30 1.10 1.06
CA ALA A 97 -10.44 -0.31 0.68
C ALA A 97 -10.45 -1.25 1.91
N VAL A 98 -9.59 -0.99 2.90
CA VAL A 98 -9.56 -1.74 4.17
C VAL A 98 -10.89 -1.58 4.92
N THR A 99 -11.46 -0.38 4.95
CA THR A 99 -12.78 -0.15 5.56
C THR A 99 -13.86 -1.00 4.91
N TYR A 100 -13.88 -1.12 3.57
CA TYR A 100 -14.80 -2.02 2.87
C TYR A 100 -14.58 -3.49 3.22
N THR A 101 -13.32 -3.91 3.32
CA THR A 101 -12.94 -5.28 3.69
C THR A 101 -13.40 -5.63 5.10
N GLU A 102 -13.18 -4.74 6.06
CA GLU A 102 -13.60 -4.90 7.46
C GLU A 102 -15.12 -4.96 7.57
N HIS A 103 -15.84 -4.08 6.87
CA HIS A 103 -17.30 -4.11 6.86
C HIS A 103 -17.85 -5.44 6.32
N ALA A 104 -17.19 -6.01 5.33
CA ALA A 104 -17.51 -7.33 4.79
C ALA A 104 -17.01 -8.51 5.67
N LYS A 105 -16.46 -8.23 6.86
CA LYS A 105 -15.89 -9.23 7.79
C LYS A 105 -14.84 -10.14 7.14
N ARG A 106 -14.12 -9.63 6.16
CA ARG A 106 -13.04 -10.34 5.46
C ARG A 106 -11.67 -9.88 5.99
N LYS A 107 -10.67 -10.74 5.85
CA LYS A 107 -9.27 -10.44 6.21
C LYS A 107 -8.42 -10.08 4.99
N THR A 108 -8.97 -10.23 3.79
CA THR A 108 -8.25 -10.02 2.52
C THR A 108 -8.91 -8.92 1.73
N VAL A 109 -8.12 -7.92 1.35
CA VAL A 109 -8.56 -6.86 0.43
C VAL A 109 -8.65 -7.42 -0.98
N THR A 110 -9.75 -7.17 -1.67
CA THR A 110 -10.00 -7.60 -3.04
C THR A 110 -9.92 -6.44 -4.03
N SER A 111 -9.85 -6.76 -5.31
CA SER A 111 -9.92 -5.74 -6.38
C SER A 111 -11.18 -4.89 -6.32
N LEU A 112 -12.32 -5.50 -5.96
CA LEU A 112 -13.59 -4.80 -5.82
C LEU A 112 -13.55 -3.75 -4.69
N ASP A 113 -12.88 -4.04 -3.58
CA ASP A 113 -12.74 -3.08 -2.49
C ASP A 113 -11.98 -1.83 -2.95
N VAL A 114 -10.95 -2.02 -3.78
CA VAL A 114 -10.19 -0.92 -4.38
C VAL A 114 -11.04 -0.15 -5.39
N VAL A 115 -11.83 -0.84 -6.22
CA VAL A 115 -12.76 -0.18 -7.17
C VAL A 115 -13.77 0.67 -6.42
N TYR A 116 -14.37 0.16 -5.36
CA TYR A 116 -15.31 0.92 -4.54
C TYR A 116 -14.66 2.09 -3.82
N ALA A 117 -13.44 1.91 -3.31
CA ALA A 117 -12.66 3.00 -2.71
C ALA A 117 -12.40 4.13 -3.70
N LEU A 118 -11.98 3.80 -4.93
CA LEU A 118 -11.77 4.78 -6.00
C LEU A 118 -13.08 5.47 -6.41
N LYS A 119 -14.16 4.72 -6.55
CA LYS A 119 -15.49 5.26 -6.89
C LYS A 119 -15.96 6.27 -5.84
N ARG A 120 -15.75 5.98 -4.56
CA ARG A 120 -16.05 6.90 -3.45
C ARG A 120 -15.27 8.21 -3.56
N GLN A 121 -14.03 8.17 -4.04
CA GLN A 121 -13.19 9.34 -4.28
C GLN A 121 -13.50 10.06 -5.59
N GLY A 122 -14.57 9.67 -6.30
CA GLY A 122 -14.96 10.25 -7.59
C GLY A 122 -14.10 9.78 -8.77
N ARG A 123 -13.34 8.68 -8.62
CA ARG A 123 -12.45 8.12 -9.64
C ARG A 123 -12.90 6.73 -10.04
N THR A 124 -13.74 6.63 -11.06
CA THR A 124 -14.24 5.33 -11.51
C THR A 124 -13.16 4.57 -12.29
N LEU A 125 -12.91 3.31 -11.90
CA LEU A 125 -12.02 2.40 -12.60
C LEU A 125 -12.87 1.34 -13.31
N TYR A 126 -12.70 1.20 -14.63
CA TYR A 126 -13.40 0.20 -15.44
C TYR A 126 -12.52 -1.02 -15.71
N GLY A 127 -13.15 -2.19 -15.92
CA GLY A 127 -12.44 -3.43 -16.31
C GLY A 127 -12.11 -4.38 -15.15
N PHE A 128 -12.51 -4.07 -13.91
CA PHE A 128 -12.27 -4.92 -12.73
C PHE A 128 -13.54 -5.39 -12.02
N GLY A 129 -14.68 -5.40 -12.71
CA GLY A 129 -15.92 -5.97 -12.19
C GLY A 129 -16.71 -5.03 -11.25
N GLY A 130 -16.82 -3.76 -11.58
CA GLY A 130 -17.60 -2.78 -10.81
C GLY A 130 -18.62 -2.06 -11.66
#